data_98914550f8c93cfd6f564537cb9c862e
#
_entry.id   98914550f8c93cfd6f564537cb9c862e
#
_cell.length_a   1.000
_cell.length_b   1.000
_cell.length_c   1.000
_cell.angle_alpha   90.00
_cell.angle_beta   90.00
_cell.angle_gamma   90.00
#
_symmetry.space_group_name_H-M   'P 1'
#
loop_
_entity.id
_entity.type
_entity.pdbx_description
1 polymer ?
#
loop_
_entity_poly.entity_id
_entity_poly.type
_entity_poly.pdbx_seq_one_letter_code
_entity_poly.pdbx_strand_id
1 'polypeptide(L)'
;MWSLTINGTDLYHILNWFFIYSFFGWVWETFYVSTKHGEFVNRGFVSGPFCTIYGFGAISVYLILKPIENHVLLLFLGGIVVATVLEYITAVLMESIFHTSWWDYSDQKFNFQGRICLGVSLGWGVLTVLLFRVLHPLVEKLVAIYPVYVGKIAVCVIAAGYLCDFCRSASAAFHLKERIPYWEQDLEKKRVELMLRLNVKLESLELPKGASPELLREKLEDSEALRILSEKRLAFQKEFTEELRAYRKTLVNRTKGNTRRFLKAYPHLNRGYRMRHKKDKK
;
A
#
# COMPACT_ATOMS: atom_id res chain seq x y z
N MET A 1 -28.92 13.52 16.92
CA MET A 1 -27.66 13.04 16.27
C MET A 1 -26.51 14.03 16.50
N TRP A 2 -26.68 15.33 16.24
CA TRP A 2 -25.61 16.34 16.34
C TRP A 2 -25.20 16.73 17.76
N SER A 3 -25.97 16.35 18.79
CA SER A 3 -25.69 16.58 20.20
C SER A 3 -24.76 15.52 20.83
N LEU A 4 -24.40 14.50 20.08
CA LEU A 4 -23.45 13.48 20.55
C LEU A 4 -22.04 14.12 20.61
N THR A 5 -21.40 13.99 21.77
CA THR A 5 -20.03 14.47 21.98
C THR A 5 -19.11 13.33 22.38
N ILE A 6 -17.89 13.33 21.85
CA ILE A 6 -16.83 12.38 22.20
C ILE A 6 -15.63 13.21 22.68
N ASN A 7 -15.20 13.02 23.91
CA ASN A 7 -14.12 13.80 24.55
C ASN A 7 -14.30 15.33 24.39
N GLY A 8 -15.56 15.82 24.54
CA GLY A 8 -15.87 17.24 24.43
C GLY A 8 -15.97 17.79 22.99
N THR A 9 -15.82 16.94 21.98
CA THR A 9 -15.96 17.30 20.56
C THR A 9 -17.27 16.76 20.01
N ASP A 10 -18.07 17.61 19.38
CA ASP A 10 -19.34 17.18 18.80
C ASP A 10 -19.17 16.38 17.50
N LEU A 11 -20.21 15.62 17.16
CA LEU A 11 -20.20 14.74 15.98
C LEU A 11 -20.02 15.52 14.67
N TYR A 12 -20.47 16.78 14.59
CA TYR A 12 -20.31 17.62 13.42
C TYR A 12 -18.83 17.86 13.08
N HIS A 13 -18.02 18.25 14.08
CA HIS A 13 -16.59 18.46 13.91
C HIS A 13 -15.87 17.16 13.61
N ILE A 14 -16.20 16.07 14.32
CA ILE A 14 -15.58 14.75 14.07
C ILE A 14 -15.80 14.28 12.63
N LEU A 15 -17.00 14.40 12.08
CA LEU A 15 -17.28 13.98 10.70
C LEU A 15 -16.61 14.89 9.67
N ASN A 16 -16.57 16.21 9.88
CA ASN A 16 -15.83 17.13 9.02
C ASN A 16 -14.34 16.79 9.01
N TRP A 17 -13.73 16.61 10.17
CA TRP A 17 -12.32 16.23 10.29
C TRP A 17 -12.04 14.89 9.62
N PHE A 18 -12.94 13.91 9.79
CA PHE A 18 -12.82 12.60 9.13
C PHE A 18 -12.70 12.72 7.60
N PHE A 19 -13.61 13.46 6.96
CA PHE A 19 -13.58 13.61 5.52
C PHE A 19 -12.41 14.45 5.04
N ILE A 20 -12.06 15.52 5.77
CA ILE A 20 -10.94 16.40 5.41
C ILE A 20 -9.61 15.63 5.54
N TYR A 21 -9.37 14.91 6.64
CA TYR A 21 -8.15 14.12 6.78
C TYR A 21 -8.10 12.93 5.82
N SER A 22 -9.23 12.28 5.55
CA SER A 22 -9.31 11.23 4.54
C SER A 22 -8.98 11.75 3.13
N PHE A 23 -9.40 12.98 2.82
CA PHE A 23 -9.08 13.65 1.57
C PHE A 23 -7.59 14.01 1.48
N PHE A 24 -7.02 14.63 2.51
CA PHE A 24 -5.57 14.95 2.52
C PHE A 24 -4.70 13.69 2.44
N GLY A 25 -5.06 12.64 3.17
CA GLY A 25 -4.38 11.35 3.06
C GLY A 25 -4.47 10.75 1.65
N TRP A 26 -5.62 10.88 1.00
CA TRP A 26 -5.79 10.45 -0.39
C TRP A 26 -4.93 11.28 -1.36
N VAL A 27 -4.88 12.59 -1.20
CA VAL A 27 -4.02 13.47 -2.02
C VAL A 27 -2.56 13.06 -1.88
N TRP A 28 -2.08 12.89 -0.65
CA TRP A 28 -0.70 12.51 -0.36
C TRP A 28 -0.33 11.15 -0.99
N GLU A 29 -1.10 10.10 -0.68
CA GLU A 29 -0.86 8.74 -1.18
C GLU A 29 -0.95 8.66 -2.70
N THR A 30 -1.96 9.29 -3.28
CA THR A 30 -2.20 9.26 -4.72
C THR A 30 -1.10 10.03 -5.45
N PHE A 31 -0.69 11.18 -4.94
CA PHE A 31 0.42 11.95 -5.50
C PHE A 31 1.73 11.15 -5.44
N TYR A 32 2.10 10.65 -4.26
CA TYR A 32 3.34 9.88 -4.07
C TYR A 32 3.42 8.65 -4.99
N VAL A 33 2.35 7.88 -5.07
CA VAL A 33 2.34 6.66 -5.89
C VAL A 33 2.25 6.99 -7.38
N SER A 34 1.46 8.00 -7.76
CA SER A 34 1.32 8.39 -9.17
C SER A 34 2.63 8.92 -9.75
N THR A 35 3.38 9.73 -9.00
CA THR A 35 4.71 10.21 -9.43
C THR A 35 5.70 9.05 -9.61
N LYS A 36 5.67 8.07 -8.72
CA LYS A 36 6.54 6.88 -8.82
C LYS A 36 6.20 5.97 -10.00
N HIS A 37 4.92 5.91 -10.39
CA HIS A 37 4.44 5.05 -11.48
C HIS A 37 4.35 5.76 -12.84
N GLY A 38 4.44 7.09 -12.89
CA GLY A 38 4.28 7.88 -14.11
C GLY A 38 2.85 7.92 -14.65
N GLU A 39 1.86 7.48 -13.87
CA GLU A 39 0.44 7.49 -14.25
C GLU A 39 -0.45 7.68 -13.02
N PHE A 40 -1.66 8.19 -13.22
CA PHE A 40 -2.61 8.37 -12.13
C PHE A 40 -3.02 7.04 -11.48
N VAL A 41 -2.78 6.91 -10.16
CA VAL A 41 -3.11 5.74 -9.37
C VAL A 41 -3.90 6.17 -8.13
N ASN A 42 -5.21 5.96 -8.14
CA ASN A 42 -6.06 6.20 -6.97
C ASN A 42 -5.75 5.19 -5.86
N ARG A 43 -5.21 5.67 -4.73
CA ARG A 43 -4.79 4.88 -3.57
C ARG A 43 -5.89 4.69 -2.52
N GLY A 44 -7.05 5.34 -2.68
CA GLY A 44 -8.17 5.16 -1.76
C GLY A 44 -8.72 3.74 -1.77
N PHE A 45 -9.21 3.26 -0.63
CA PHE A 45 -10.03 2.04 -0.58
C PHE A 45 -11.35 2.24 -1.33
N VAL A 46 -11.94 3.42 -1.20
CA VAL A 46 -13.11 3.84 -1.98
C VAL A 46 -12.70 4.41 -3.33
N SER A 47 -13.62 4.51 -4.29
CA SER A 47 -13.35 5.08 -5.63
C SER A 47 -13.21 6.59 -5.59
N GLY A 48 -13.92 7.24 -4.66
CA GLY A 48 -13.82 8.67 -4.39
C GLY A 48 -12.47 9.07 -3.78
N PRO A 49 -12.25 10.38 -3.61
CA PRO A 49 -10.98 10.93 -3.15
C PRO A 49 -10.83 10.84 -1.63
N PHE A 50 -10.92 9.62 -1.07
CA PHE A 50 -10.81 9.41 0.37
C PHE A 50 -9.92 8.20 0.69
N CYS A 51 -8.93 8.41 1.54
CA CYS A 51 -8.17 7.38 2.23
C CYS A 51 -8.66 7.26 3.68
N THR A 52 -9.62 6.40 3.91
CA THR A 52 -10.35 6.19 5.17
C THR A 52 -9.45 6.02 6.40
N ILE A 53 -8.34 5.32 6.24
CA ILE A 53 -7.39 5.06 7.32
C ILE A 53 -6.78 6.35 7.89
N TYR A 54 -6.55 7.37 7.04
CA TYR A 54 -6.02 8.66 7.49
C TYR A 54 -7.03 9.45 8.30
N GLY A 55 -8.32 9.40 7.92
CA GLY A 55 -9.39 10.02 8.69
C GLY A 55 -9.54 9.40 10.07
N PHE A 56 -9.67 8.08 10.14
CA PHE A 56 -9.75 7.37 11.43
C PHE A 56 -8.48 7.54 12.25
N GLY A 57 -7.30 7.40 11.63
CA GLY A 57 -6.03 7.55 12.32
C GLY A 57 -5.84 8.93 12.93
N ALA A 58 -6.05 9.99 12.15
CA ALA A 58 -5.89 11.37 12.61
C ALA A 58 -6.84 11.70 13.77
N ILE A 59 -8.12 11.33 13.65
CA ILE A 59 -9.11 11.58 14.72
C ILE A 59 -8.77 10.78 15.97
N SER A 60 -8.47 9.50 15.85
CA SER A 60 -8.13 8.65 17.00
C SER A 60 -6.90 9.18 17.73
N VAL A 61 -5.83 9.48 16.98
CA VAL A 61 -4.60 10.06 17.53
C VAL A 61 -4.88 11.40 18.21
N TYR A 62 -5.66 12.29 17.57
CA TYR A 62 -6.02 13.58 18.12
C TYR A 62 -6.81 13.43 19.44
N LEU A 63 -7.89 12.67 19.44
CA LEU A 63 -8.75 12.49 20.61
C LEU A 63 -8.01 11.84 21.79
N ILE A 64 -7.12 10.86 21.51
CA ILE A 64 -6.37 10.16 22.55
C ILE A 64 -5.26 11.05 23.13
N LEU A 65 -4.55 11.81 22.29
CA LEU A 65 -3.38 12.58 22.71
C LEU A 65 -3.67 14.05 23.04
N LYS A 66 -4.90 14.53 22.84
CA LYS A 66 -5.31 15.89 23.19
C LYS A 66 -4.95 16.31 24.61
N PRO A 67 -5.09 15.47 25.66
CA PRO A 67 -4.71 15.85 27.02
C PRO A 67 -3.23 16.22 27.20
N ILE A 68 -2.36 15.77 26.30
CA ILE A 68 -0.90 16.01 26.35
C ILE A 68 -0.42 16.93 25.21
N GLU A 69 -1.32 17.65 24.55
CA GLU A 69 -1.04 18.47 23.37
C GLU A 69 0.07 19.50 23.56
N ASN A 70 0.26 19.99 24.81
CA ASN A 70 1.29 20.98 25.11
C ASN A 70 2.73 20.42 25.16
N HIS A 71 2.90 19.10 25.21
CA HIS A 71 4.19 18.44 25.35
C HIS A 71 4.63 17.74 24.05
N VAL A 72 5.45 18.44 23.23
CA VAL A 72 5.86 17.96 21.90
C VAL A 72 6.51 16.57 21.95
N LEU A 73 7.38 16.30 22.92
CA LEU A 73 8.03 15.00 23.05
C LEU A 73 7.02 13.88 23.38
N LEU A 74 6.05 14.17 24.27
CA LEU A 74 5.00 13.21 24.60
C LEU A 74 4.05 12.98 23.41
N LEU A 75 3.76 14.01 22.62
CA LEU A 75 3.01 13.87 21.37
C LEU A 75 3.75 12.96 20.36
N PHE A 76 5.05 13.17 20.21
CA PHE A 76 5.88 12.34 19.33
C PHE A 76 5.86 10.87 19.77
N LEU A 77 6.17 10.59 21.05
CA LEU A 77 6.19 9.24 21.59
C LEU A 77 4.79 8.60 21.61
N GLY A 78 3.78 9.35 22.02
CA GLY A 78 2.38 8.91 22.00
C GLY A 78 1.89 8.61 20.59
N GLY A 79 2.28 9.43 19.61
CA GLY A 79 1.99 9.22 18.20
C GLY A 79 2.60 7.93 17.65
N ILE A 80 3.87 7.64 17.99
CA ILE A 80 4.50 6.35 17.65
C ILE A 80 3.64 5.20 18.17
N VAL A 81 3.27 5.21 19.44
CA VAL A 81 2.53 4.10 20.07
C VAL A 81 1.12 4.00 19.50
N VAL A 82 0.34 5.08 19.56
CA VAL A 82 -1.09 5.05 19.20
C VAL A 82 -1.27 4.74 17.72
N ALA A 83 -0.54 5.42 16.83
CA ALA A 83 -0.70 5.21 15.40
C ALA A 83 -0.18 3.82 14.96
N THR A 84 0.92 3.32 15.54
CA THR A 84 1.42 1.97 15.23
C THR A 84 0.44 0.88 15.69
N VAL A 85 -0.19 1.03 16.85
CA VAL A 85 -1.24 0.11 17.32
C VAL A 85 -2.45 0.14 16.37
N LEU A 86 -2.89 1.33 15.96
CA LEU A 86 -4.00 1.47 15.00
C LEU A 86 -3.64 0.86 13.63
N GLU A 87 -2.42 1.06 13.15
CA GLU A 87 -1.92 0.47 11.90
C GLU A 87 -1.93 -1.06 11.98
N TYR A 88 -1.43 -1.63 13.08
CA TYR A 88 -1.43 -3.08 13.30
C TYR A 88 -2.85 -3.65 13.37
N ILE A 89 -3.75 -3.05 14.16
CA ILE A 89 -5.14 -3.46 14.27
C ILE A 89 -5.83 -3.41 12.89
N THR A 90 -5.61 -2.32 12.15
CA THR A 90 -6.18 -2.17 10.81
C THR A 90 -5.67 -3.26 9.86
N ALA A 91 -4.37 -3.57 9.90
CA ALA A 91 -3.80 -4.65 9.09
C ALA A 91 -4.45 -6.00 9.41
N VAL A 92 -4.59 -6.34 10.70
CA VAL A 92 -5.22 -7.59 11.14
C VAL A 92 -6.69 -7.65 10.72
N LEU A 93 -7.45 -6.57 10.91
CA LEU A 93 -8.86 -6.50 10.51
C LEU A 93 -9.03 -6.67 9.00
N MET A 94 -8.25 -5.94 8.21
CA MET A 94 -8.30 -6.03 6.75
C MET A 94 -7.94 -7.43 6.26
N GLU A 95 -6.95 -8.07 6.88
CA GLU A 95 -6.57 -9.43 6.54
C GLU A 95 -7.63 -10.46 6.96
N SER A 96 -8.26 -10.30 8.11
CA SER A 96 -9.31 -11.23 8.58
C SER A 96 -10.59 -11.12 7.74
N ILE A 97 -10.95 -9.91 7.32
CA ILE A 97 -12.17 -9.65 6.55
C ILE A 97 -11.97 -10.01 5.07
N PHE A 98 -10.90 -9.52 4.45
CA PHE A 98 -10.69 -9.64 3.00
C PHE A 98 -9.71 -10.77 2.62
N HIS A 99 -9.09 -11.44 3.60
CA HIS A 99 -8.06 -12.47 3.41
C HIS A 99 -6.92 -12.03 2.47
N THR A 100 -6.54 -10.76 2.58
CA THR A 100 -5.60 -10.10 1.68
C THR A 100 -4.83 -9.03 2.45
N SER A 101 -3.51 -8.92 2.24
CA SER A 101 -2.71 -7.84 2.80
C SER A 101 -2.65 -6.66 1.83
N TRP A 102 -2.94 -5.45 2.33
CA TRP A 102 -2.94 -4.22 1.54
C TRP A 102 -1.58 -3.54 1.49
N TRP A 103 -0.73 -3.80 2.50
CA TRP A 103 0.67 -3.40 2.55
C TRP A 103 1.53 -4.52 3.15
N ASP A 104 2.83 -4.44 2.94
CA ASP A 104 3.76 -5.45 3.40
C ASP A 104 5.13 -4.83 3.66
N TYR A 105 5.54 -4.82 4.92
CA TYR A 105 6.84 -4.34 5.38
C TYR A 105 7.85 -5.47 5.64
N SER A 106 7.62 -6.68 5.14
CA SER A 106 8.50 -7.84 5.40
C SER A 106 9.94 -7.59 4.96
N ASP A 107 10.16 -6.74 3.95
CA ASP A 107 11.48 -6.36 3.45
C ASP A 107 12.12 -5.20 4.26
N GLN A 108 11.40 -4.61 5.23
CA GLN A 108 11.90 -3.50 6.04
C GLN A 108 12.60 -4.01 7.31
N LYS A 109 13.66 -3.28 7.74
CA LYS A 109 14.33 -3.58 9.01
C LYS A 109 13.40 -3.31 10.18
N PHE A 110 13.52 -4.12 11.25
CA PHE A 110 12.68 -4.02 12.46
C PHE A 110 11.18 -4.03 12.17
N ASN A 111 10.75 -4.87 11.22
CA ASN A 111 9.33 -5.10 11.02
C ASN A 111 8.79 -6.16 12.01
N PHE A 112 7.52 -6.00 12.37
CA PHE A 112 6.79 -7.01 13.14
C PHE A 112 5.70 -7.62 12.26
N GLN A 113 5.87 -8.89 11.93
CA GLN A 113 4.98 -9.67 11.06
C GLN A 113 4.73 -9.04 9.67
N GLY A 114 5.61 -8.15 9.18
CA GLY A 114 5.40 -7.41 7.94
C GLY A 114 4.22 -6.43 7.95
N ARG A 115 3.53 -6.25 9.10
CA ARG A 115 2.38 -5.35 9.25
C ARG A 115 2.75 -3.95 9.67
N ILE A 116 3.78 -3.84 10.51
CA ILE A 116 4.35 -2.58 11.02
C ILE A 116 5.87 -2.63 10.95
N CYS A 117 6.54 -1.49 10.91
CA CYS A 117 7.98 -1.41 11.02
C CYS A 117 8.43 -0.12 11.70
N LEU A 118 9.61 -0.16 12.34
CA LEU A 118 10.14 0.95 13.13
C LEU A 118 10.22 2.26 12.34
N GLY A 119 10.68 2.22 11.08
CA GLY A 119 10.82 3.42 10.25
C GLY A 119 9.48 4.14 10.03
N VAL A 120 8.42 3.39 9.75
CA VAL A 120 7.06 3.95 9.58
C VAL A 120 6.51 4.43 10.92
N SER A 121 6.74 3.69 12.01
CA SER A 121 6.32 4.09 13.36
C SER A 121 6.95 5.42 13.80
N LEU A 122 8.22 5.65 13.52
CA LEU A 122 8.87 6.95 13.76
C LEU A 122 8.24 8.06 12.90
N GLY A 123 7.91 7.76 11.65
CA GLY A 123 7.17 8.65 10.76
C GLY A 123 5.81 9.06 11.34
N TRP A 124 5.08 8.12 11.94
CA TRP A 124 3.81 8.41 12.64
C TRP A 124 4.00 9.39 13.81
N GLY A 125 5.09 9.27 14.57
CA GLY A 125 5.42 10.23 15.62
C GLY A 125 5.59 11.66 15.07
N VAL A 126 6.35 11.81 13.98
CA VAL A 126 6.53 13.12 13.31
C VAL A 126 5.20 13.66 12.79
N LEU A 127 4.42 12.81 12.12
CA LEU A 127 3.10 13.19 11.58
C LEU A 127 2.13 13.58 12.69
N THR A 128 2.21 12.98 13.88
CA THR A 128 1.39 13.35 15.04
C THR A 128 1.72 14.76 15.51
N VAL A 129 3.01 15.11 15.63
CA VAL A 129 3.40 16.49 15.99
C VAL A 129 2.93 17.48 14.93
N LEU A 130 3.09 17.16 13.65
CA LEU A 130 2.59 17.97 12.54
C LEU A 130 1.06 18.11 12.57
N LEU A 131 0.35 17.03 12.90
CA LEU A 131 -1.11 17.03 13.07
C LEU A 131 -1.52 18.09 14.09
N PHE A 132 -0.97 18.04 15.30
CA PHE A 132 -1.37 18.94 16.38
C PHE A 132 -0.94 20.38 16.15
N ARG A 133 0.26 20.62 15.60
CA ARG A 133 0.84 21.95 15.48
C ARG A 133 0.44 22.70 14.22
N VAL A 134 0.13 22.00 13.16
CA VAL A 134 -0.10 22.60 11.84
C VAL A 134 -1.44 22.17 11.23
N LEU A 135 -1.64 20.86 11.04
CA LEU A 135 -2.77 20.39 10.24
C LEU A 135 -4.10 20.60 10.94
N HIS A 136 -4.19 20.28 12.23
CA HIS A 136 -5.46 20.40 12.96
C HIS A 136 -5.92 21.85 13.13
N PRO A 137 -5.07 22.83 13.52
CA PRO A 137 -5.44 24.24 13.51
C PRO A 137 -5.88 24.76 12.14
N LEU A 138 -5.30 24.27 11.05
CA LEU A 138 -5.73 24.65 9.69
C LEU A 138 -7.10 24.04 9.36
N VAL A 139 -7.32 22.79 9.73
CA VAL A 139 -8.61 22.10 9.51
C VAL A 139 -9.73 22.74 10.33
N GLU A 140 -9.47 23.13 11.57
CA GLU A 140 -10.46 23.88 12.38
C GLU A 140 -10.85 25.22 11.73
N LYS A 141 -9.85 25.98 11.27
CA LYS A 141 -10.11 27.21 10.51
C LYS A 141 -10.93 26.95 9.26
N LEU A 142 -10.63 25.88 8.51
CA LEU A 142 -11.37 25.51 7.32
C LEU A 142 -12.84 25.18 7.63
N VAL A 143 -13.09 24.42 8.70
CA VAL A 143 -14.46 24.08 9.14
C VAL A 143 -15.22 25.32 9.64
N ALA A 144 -14.53 26.34 10.17
CA ALA A 144 -15.13 27.58 10.63
C ALA A 144 -15.50 28.57 9.49
N ILE A 145 -15.03 28.36 8.26
CA ILE A 145 -15.31 29.27 7.12
C ILE A 145 -16.79 29.29 6.74
N TYR A 146 -17.48 28.17 6.85
CA TYR A 146 -18.87 28.04 6.41
C TYR A 146 -19.85 27.89 7.58
N PRO A 147 -21.09 28.37 7.43
CA PRO A 147 -22.10 28.23 8.45
C PRO A 147 -22.36 26.76 8.82
N VAL A 148 -22.54 26.50 10.11
CA VAL A 148 -22.70 25.11 10.63
C VAL A 148 -23.85 24.34 9.97
N TYR A 149 -24.97 25.01 9.61
CA TYR A 149 -26.08 24.34 8.93
C TYR A 149 -25.70 23.87 7.52
N VAL A 150 -24.90 24.66 6.78
CA VAL A 150 -24.38 24.29 5.46
C VAL A 150 -23.44 23.10 5.58
N GLY A 151 -22.54 23.16 6.57
CA GLY A 151 -21.61 22.07 6.86
C GLY A 151 -22.31 20.77 7.24
N LYS A 152 -23.38 20.82 8.03
CA LYS A 152 -24.20 19.65 8.38
C LYS A 152 -24.83 19.00 7.15
N ILE A 153 -25.36 19.81 6.22
CA ILE A 153 -25.94 19.30 4.97
C ILE A 153 -24.83 18.68 4.10
N ALA A 154 -23.72 19.40 3.92
CA ALA A 154 -22.60 18.92 3.11
C ALA A 154 -22.04 17.59 3.63
N VAL A 155 -21.81 17.48 4.94
CA VAL A 155 -21.32 16.23 5.57
C VAL A 155 -22.31 15.08 5.37
N CYS A 156 -23.63 15.31 5.49
CA CYS A 156 -24.63 14.28 5.25
C CYS A 156 -24.59 13.78 3.80
N VAL A 157 -24.51 14.68 2.82
CA VAL A 157 -24.43 14.34 1.39
C VAL A 157 -23.13 13.57 1.10
N ILE A 158 -21.98 14.07 1.59
CA ILE A 158 -20.69 13.40 1.43
C ILE A 158 -20.73 12.01 2.09
N ALA A 159 -21.26 11.90 3.31
CA ALA A 159 -21.36 10.64 4.03
C ALA A 159 -22.21 9.61 3.30
N ALA A 160 -23.36 10.02 2.74
CA ALA A 160 -24.22 9.14 1.95
C ALA A 160 -23.49 8.62 0.69
N GLY A 161 -22.85 9.51 -0.08
CA GLY A 161 -22.05 9.13 -1.24
C GLY A 161 -20.88 8.23 -0.88
N TYR A 162 -20.18 8.55 0.21
CA TYR A 162 -19.07 7.75 0.74
C TYR A 162 -19.52 6.34 1.14
N LEU A 163 -20.64 6.19 1.84
CA LEU A 163 -21.16 4.88 2.27
C LEU A 163 -21.54 4.02 1.06
N CYS A 164 -22.20 4.60 0.06
CA CYS A 164 -22.50 3.89 -1.19
C CYS A 164 -21.24 3.39 -1.89
N ASP A 165 -20.21 4.25 -2.01
CA ASP A 165 -18.94 3.89 -2.64
C ASP A 165 -18.16 2.87 -1.79
N PHE A 166 -18.21 3.02 -0.47
CA PHE A 166 -17.60 2.06 0.46
C PHE A 166 -18.20 0.66 0.31
N CYS A 167 -19.51 0.53 0.28
CA CYS A 167 -20.20 -0.75 0.07
C CYS A 167 -19.81 -1.40 -1.27
N ARG A 168 -19.76 -0.60 -2.36
CA ARG A 168 -19.32 -1.10 -3.68
C ARG A 168 -17.86 -1.54 -3.68
N SER A 169 -16.99 -0.80 -3.01
CA SER A 169 -15.57 -1.11 -2.89
C SER A 169 -15.32 -2.33 -2.01
N ALA A 170 -16.04 -2.45 -0.89
CA ALA A 170 -15.97 -3.61 -0.01
C ALA A 170 -16.45 -4.88 -0.73
N SER A 171 -17.57 -4.83 -1.45
CA SER A 171 -18.05 -5.95 -2.28
C SER A 171 -17.00 -6.39 -3.30
N ALA A 172 -16.35 -5.44 -4.00
CA ALA A 172 -15.27 -5.76 -4.92
C ALA A 172 -14.04 -6.37 -4.23
N ALA A 173 -13.72 -5.92 -3.01
CA ALA A 173 -12.61 -6.47 -2.21
C ALA A 173 -12.89 -7.91 -1.75
N PHE A 174 -14.13 -8.25 -1.39
CA PHE A 174 -14.51 -9.63 -1.09
C PHE A 174 -14.33 -10.56 -2.29
N HIS A 175 -14.71 -10.13 -3.48
CA HIS A 175 -14.52 -10.92 -4.71
C HIS A 175 -13.06 -11.02 -5.16
N LEU A 176 -12.16 -10.18 -4.66
CA LEU A 176 -10.72 -10.31 -4.92
C LEU A 176 -10.16 -11.62 -4.39
N LYS A 177 -10.60 -12.08 -3.22
CA LYS A 177 -10.19 -13.36 -2.62
C LYS A 177 -10.32 -14.53 -3.58
N GLU A 178 -11.40 -14.57 -4.36
CA GLU A 178 -11.68 -15.65 -5.31
C GLU A 178 -10.84 -15.54 -6.58
N ARG A 179 -10.51 -14.32 -7.01
CA ARG A 179 -9.83 -14.05 -8.28
C ARG A 179 -8.30 -14.05 -8.20
N ILE A 180 -7.74 -13.66 -7.06
CA ILE A 180 -6.28 -13.60 -6.86
C ILE A 180 -5.59 -14.94 -7.17
N PRO A 181 -6.08 -16.13 -6.71
CA PRO A 181 -5.44 -17.41 -7.02
C PRO A 181 -5.30 -17.69 -8.51
N TYR A 182 -6.33 -17.35 -9.31
CA TYR A 182 -6.29 -17.56 -10.77
C TYR A 182 -5.23 -16.70 -11.44
N TRP A 183 -5.11 -15.44 -11.02
CA TRP A 183 -4.08 -14.54 -11.57
C TRP A 183 -2.68 -14.93 -11.16
N GLU A 184 -2.52 -15.42 -9.94
CA GLU A 184 -1.23 -15.92 -9.48
C GLU A 184 -0.81 -17.15 -10.26
N GLN A 185 -1.73 -18.08 -10.56
CA GLN A 185 -1.46 -19.22 -11.41
C GLN A 185 -1.09 -18.79 -12.83
N ASP A 186 -1.79 -17.83 -13.42
CA ASP A 186 -1.48 -17.31 -14.75
C ASP A 186 -0.11 -16.62 -14.79
N LEU A 187 0.22 -15.83 -13.77
CA LEU A 187 1.54 -15.21 -13.65
C LEU A 187 2.64 -16.24 -13.46
N GLU A 188 2.40 -17.30 -12.66
CA GLU A 188 3.39 -18.35 -12.44
C GLU A 188 3.59 -19.20 -13.71
N LYS A 189 2.53 -19.53 -14.44
CA LYS A 189 2.64 -20.19 -15.76
C LYS A 189 3.48 -19.35 -16.71
N LYS A 190 3.22 -18.03 -16.78
CA LYS A 190 4.00 -17.13 -17.63
C LYS A 190 5.44 -17.01 -17.19
N ARG A 191 5.69 -16.97 -15.89
CA ARG A 191 7.03 -16.97 -15.31
C ARG A 191 7.82 -18.23 -15.68
N VAL A 192 7.21 -19.40 -15.57
CA VAL A 192 7.82 -20.68 -15.96
C VAL A 192 8.09 -20.72 -17.47
N GLU A 193 7.13 -20.29 -18.30
CA GLU A 193 7.31 -20.18 -19.75
C GLU A 193 8.51 -19.29 -20.11
N LEU A 194 8.58 -18.11 -19.50
CA LEU A 194 9.69 -17.18 -19.71
C LEU A 194 11.02 -17.77 -19.23
N MET A 195 11.07 -18.42 -18.07
CA MET A 195 12.27 -19.09 -17.59
C MET A 195 12.74 -20.20 -18.55
N LEU A 196 11.81 -21.01 -19.07
CA LEU A 196 12.16 -22.06 -20.03
C LEU A 196 12.71 -21.46 -21.33
N ARG A 197 12.05 -20.45 -21.91
CA ARG A 197 12.56 -19.74 -23.11
C ARG A 197 13.96 -19.19 -22.90
N LEU A 198 14.20 -18.66 -21.74
CA LEU A 198 15.42 -18.00 -21.39
C LEU A 198 16.54 -19.00 -21.07
N ASN A 199 16.25 -20.13 -20.42
CA ASN A 199 17.22 -21.21 -20.25
C ASN A 199 17.66 -21.78 -21.59
N VAL A 200 16.73 -22.04 -22.53
CA VAL A 200 17.06 -22.45 -23.91
C VAL A 200 17.96 -21.42 -24.60
N LYS A 201 17.70 -20.12 -24.43
CA LYS A 201 18.53 -19.04 -24.99
C LYS A 201 19.91 -18.97 -24.31
N LEU A 202 20.01 -19.25 -23.00
CA LEU A 202 21.30 -19.37 -22.31
C LEU A 202 22.09 -20.61 -22.74
N GLU A 203 21.45 -21.76 -22.82
CA GLU A 203 22.10 -23.01 -23.31
C GLU A 203 22.60 -22.88 -24.76
N SER A 204 21.90 -22.10 -25.59
CA SER A 204 22.39 -21.80 -26.95
C SER A 204 23.57 -20.83 -26.98
N LEU A 205 23.86 -20.12 -25.87
CA LEU A 205 24.98 -19.21 -25.70
C LEU A 205 26.14 -19.84 -24.91
N GLU A 206 25.90 -20.98 -24.25
CA GLU A 206 26.93 -21.70 -23.52
C GLU A 206 27.77 -22.60 -24.47
N LEU A 207 29.05 -22.39 -24.38
CA LEU A 207 30.24 -23.15 -24.80
C LEU A 207 30.02 -24.44 -25.61
N PRO A 208 30.88 -24.73 -26.56
CA PRO A 208 30.81 -25.97 -27.38
C PRO A 208 30.79 -27.17 -26.43
N LYS A 209 29.80 -28.04 -26.60
CA LYS A 209 29.71 -29.34 -25.90
C LYS A 209 31.01 -30.12 -26.13
N GLY A 210 31.82 -30.21 -25.04
CA GLY A 210 33.12 -30.90 -25.09
C GLY A 210 34.31 -30.10 -24.60
N ALA A 211 34.10 -28.90 -24.06
CA ALA A 211 35.19 -28.12 -23.47
C ALA A 211 35.73 -28.80 -22.20
N SER A 212 37.05 -29.05 -22.17
CA SER A 212 37.72 -29.61 -20.98
C SER A 212 37.62 -28.66 -19.77
N PRO A 213 37.68 -29.18 -18.52
CA PRO A 213 37.69 -28.37 -17.32
C PRO A 213 38.81 -27.31 -17.29
N GLU A 214 39.89 -27.55 -18.00
CA GLU A 214 41.03 -26.64 -18.14
C GLU A 214 40.69 -25.44 -19.03
N LEU A 215 40.00 -25.66 -20.15
CA LEU A 215 39.51 -24.59 -21.04
C LEU A 215 38.44 -23.71 -20.35
N LEU A 216 37.67 -24.31 -19.47
CA LEU A 216 36.70 -23.59 -18.62
C LEU A 216 37.42 -22.70 -17.57
N ARG A 217 38.50 -23.17 -16.97
CA ARG A 217 39.32 -22.39 -16.05
C ARG A 217 40.04 -21.21 -16.73
N GLU A 218 40.68 -21.49 -17.88
CA GLU A 218 41.34 -20.45 -18.68
C GLU A 218 40.38 -19.34 -19.13
N LYS A 219 39.14 -19.69 -19.53
CA LYS A 219 38.10 -18.71 -19.86
C LYS A 219 37.50 -18.01 -18.64
N LEU A 220 37.49 -18.64 -17.47
CA LEU A 220 37.03 -18.02 -16.21
C LEU A 220 38.09 -17.06 -15.61
N GLU A 221 39.38 -17.21 -15.98
CA GLU A 221 40.43 -16.26 -15.64
C GLU A 221 40.46 -15.06 -16.57
N ASP A 222 39.77 -15.09 -17.73
CA ASP A 222 39.61 -13.98 -18.63
C ASP A 222 38.54 -13.01 -18.08
N SER A 223 38.98 -11.89 -17.53
CA SER A 223 38.14 -10.85 -16.96
C SER A 223 37.12 -10.29 -17.97
N GLU A 224 37.41 -10.37 -19.27
CA GLU A 224 36.54 -9.90 -20.35
C GLU A 224 35.37 -10.86 -20.63
N ALA A 225 35.64 -12.18 -20.60
CA ALA A 225 34.60 -13.20 -20.73
C ALA A 225 33.61 -13.17 -19.56
N LEU A 226 34.09 -12.99 -18.33
CA LEU A 226 33.25 -12.81 -17.14
C LEU A 226 32.41 -11.53 -17.23
N ARG A 227 32.97 -10.45 -17.76
CA ARG A 227 32.24 -9.20 -17.95
C ARG A 227 31.10 -9.37 -18.97
N ILE A 228 31.37 -10.00 -20.11
CA ILE A 228 30.38 -10.29 -21.16
C ILE A 228 29.26 -11.19 -20.62
N LEU A 229 29.58 -12.22 -19.84
CA LEU A 229 28.60 -13.09 -19.22
C LEU A 229 27.73 -12.35 -18.17
N SER A 230 28.33 -11.47 -17.38
CA SER A 230 27.61 -10.67 -16.40
C SER A 230 26.68 -9.65 -17.08
N GLU A 231 27.13 -8.99 -18.16
CA GLU A 231 26.31 -8.07 -18.94
C GLU A 231 25.14 -8.79 -19.62
N LYS A 232 25.37 -9.98 -20.21
CA LYS A 232 24.31 -10.79 -20.79
C LYS A 232 23.30 -11.26 -19.74
N ARG A 233 23.76 -11.65 -18.56
CA ARG A 233 22.90 -12.03 -17.43
C ARG A 233 22.05 -10.87 -16.94
N LEU A 234 22.60 -9.67 -16.86
CA LEU A 234 21.88 -8.44 -16.49
C LEU A 234 20.85 -8.05 -17.55
N ALA A 235 21.22 -8.07 -18.83
CA ALA A 235 20.30 -7.80 -19.95
C ALA A 235 19.11 -8.76 -19.92
N PHE A 236 19.38 -10.03 -19.70
CA PHE A 236 18.44 -11.11 -19.57
C PHE A 236 17.48 -10.91 -18.37
N GLN A 237 18.01 -10.57 -17.19
CA GLN A 237 17.22 -10.30 -16.00
C GLN A 237 16.31 -9.10 -16.21
N LYS A 238 16.76 -8.12 -17.00
CA LYS A 238 15.98 -6.94 -17.39
C LYS A 238 14.83 -7.33 -18.33
N GLU A 239 15.13 -8.07 -19.42
CA GLU A 239 14.13 -8.57 -20.38
C GLU A 239 13.03 -9.39 -19.68
N PHE A 240 13.42 -10.35 -18.83
CA PHE A 240 12.50 -11.15 -18.03
C PHE A 240 11.58 -10.29 -17.14
N THR A 241 12.18 -9.32 -16.46
CA THR A 241 11.42 -8.44 -15.56
C THR A 241 10.44 -7.55 -16.33
N GLU A 242 10.84 -7.05 -17.49
CA GLU A 242 10.00 -6.23 -18.37
C GLU A 242 8.84 -7.02 -18.97
N GLU A 243 9.08 -8.23 -19.47
CA GLU A 243 8.01 -9.08 -19.99
C GLU A 243 7.00 -9.50 -18.92
N LEU A 244 7.45 -9.86 -17.71
CA LEU A 244 6.55 -10.14 -16.60
C LEU A 244 5.72 -8.92 -16.18
N ARG A 245 6.32 -7.75 -16.19
CA ARG A 245 5.59 -6.49 -15.90
C ARG A 245 4.55 -6.19 -16.98
N ALA A 246 4.90 -6.36 -18.26
CA ALA A 246 3.98 -6.17 -19.37
C ALA A 246 2.80 -7.14 -19.31
N TYR A 247 3.07 -8.42 -19.07
CA TYR A 247 2.03 -9.44 -18.92
C TYR A 247 1.09 -9.13 -17.74
N ARG A 248 1.64 -8.75 -16.59
CA ARG A 248 0.85 -8.32 -15.44
C ARG A 248 -0.05 -7.12 -15.77
N LYS A 249 0.49 -6.11 -16.49
CA LYS A 249 -0.30 -4.95 -16.93
C LYS A 249 -1.46 -5.38 -17.82
N THR A 250 -1.26 -6.37 -18.68
CA THR A 250 -2.31 -6.96 -19.54
C THR A 250 -3.39 -7.64 -18.70
N LEU A 251 -3.02 -8.44 -17.69
CA LEU A 251 -3.98 -9.07 -16.77
C LEU A 251 -4.82 -8.03 -16.02
N VAL A 252 -4.17 -6.99 -15.48
CA VAL A 252 -4.87 -5.88 -14.81
C VAL A 252 -5.83 -5.16 -15.75
N ASN A 253 -5.43 -4.94 -17.01
CA ASN A 253 -6.27 -4.27 -18.00
C ASN A 253 -7.47 -5.10 -18.46
N ARG A 254 -7.43 -6.42 -18.36
CA ARG A 254 -8.59 -7.31 -18.61
C ARG A 254 -9.64 -7.23 -17.51
N THR A 255 -9.32 -6.67 -16.36
CA THR A 255 -10.28 -6.50 -15.26
C THR A 255 -10.98 -5.14 -15.34
N LYS A 256 -12.16 -5.02 -14.71
CA LYS A 256 -12.98 -3.80 -14.74
C LYS A 256 -13.28 -3.29 -13.32
N GLY A 257 -13.73 -2.03 -13.25
CA GLY A 257 -14.23 -1.42 -12.02
C GLY A 257 -13.22 -1.39 -10.85
N ASN A 258 -13.71 -1.54 -9.64
CA ASN A 258 -12.91 -1.49 -8.41
C ASN A 258 -11.83 -2.56 -8.34
N THR A 259 -12.07 -3.74 -8.90
CA THR A 259 -11.07 -4.80 -8.97
C THR A 259 -9.81 -4.35 -9.72
N ARG A 260 -9.97 -3.70 -10.89
CA ARG A 260 -8.85 -3.13 -11.66
C ARG A 260 -8.13 -2.05 -10.85
N ARG A 261 -8.89 -1.18 -10.18
CA ARG A 261 -8.34 -0.12 -9.33
C ARG A 261 -7.47 -0.68 -8.21
N PHE A 262 -7.95 -1.68 -7.47
CA PHE A 262 -7.18 -2.33 -6.40
C PHE A 262 -5.88 -2.96 -6.89
N LEU A 263 -5.92 -3.70 -8.00
CA LEU A 263 -4.71 -4.32 -8.56
C LEU A 263 -3.68 -3.30 -9.04
N LYS A 264 -4.15 -2.16 -9.56
CA LYS A 264 -3.29 -1.05 -9.96
C LYS A 264 -2.70 -0.34 -8.76
N ALA A 265 -3.52 -0.05 -7.75
CA ALA A 265 -3.12 0.66 -6.55
C ALA A 265 -2.19 -0.17 -5.63
N TYR A 266 -2.40 -1.48 -5.57
CA TYR A 266 -1.70 -2.38 -4.64
C TYR A 266 -0.99 -3.52 -5.39
N PRO A 267 0.17 -3.25 -6.02
CA PRO A 267 0.87 -4.24 -6.83
C PRO A 267 1.34 -5.48 -6.05
N HIS A 268 1.53 -5.37 -4.76
CA HIS A 268 1.92 -6.48 -3.87
C HIS A 268 0.76 -7.02 -3.05
N LEU A 269 -0.47 -6.76 -3.51
CA LEU A 269 -1.68 -7.29 -2.88
C LEU A 269 -1.52 -8.80 -2.63
N ASN A 270 -1.78 -9.25 -1.41
CA ASN A 270 -1.69 -10.63 -0.97
C ASN A 270 -0.27 -11.20 -0.69
N ARG A 271 0.84 -10.52 -1.03
CA ARG A 271 2.20 -11.04 -0.76
C ARG A 271 2.41 -11.31 0.73
N GLY A 272 2.15 -10.33 1.57
CA GLY A 272 2.33 -10.44 3.01
C GLY A 272 1.38 -11.47 3.64
N TYR A 273 0.11 -11.54 3.20
CA TYR A 273 -0.85 -12.52 3.67
C TYR A 273 -0.36 -13.96 3.39
N ARG A 274 0.09 -14.24 2.18
CA ARG A 274 0.64 -15.57 1.82
C ARG A 274 1.88 -15.94 2.62
N MET A 275 2.80 -15.00 2.82
CA MET A 275 4.03 -15.27 3.58
C MET A 275 3.73 -15.65 5.03
N ARG A 276 2.73 -15.00 5.65
CA ARG A 276 2.31 -15.28 7.02
C ARG A 276 1.59 -16.64 7.18
N HIS A 277 0.69 -16.99 6.27
CA HIS A 277 -0.14 -18.19 6.36
C HIS A 277 0.47 -19.44 5.68
N LYS A 278 1.61 -19.30 4.98
CA LYS A 278 2.33 -20.45 4.42
C LYS A 278 3.04 -21.25 5.50
N LYS A 279 3.34 -20.66 6.66
CA LYS A 279 3.94 -21.34 7.81
C LYS A 279 2.95 -22.24 8.56
N ASP A 280 1.65 -21.97 8.47
CA ASP A 280 0.61 -22.73 9.18
C ASP A 280 0.18 -24.03 8.47
N LYS A 281 0.73 -24.26 7.26
CA LYS A 281 0.45 -25.46 6.43
C LYS A 281 1.62 -26.46 6.35
N LYS A 282 2.66 -26.25 7.15
CA LYS A 282 3.76 -27.20 7.37
C LYS A 282 3.75 -27.69 8.82
#